data_b36fde855e691b7da0e9e0a47e365ad4
#
_entry.id   b36fde855e691b7da0e9e0a47e365ad4
#
_cell.length_a   1.000
_cell.length_b   1.000
_cell.length_c   1.000
_cell.angle_alpha   90.00
_cell.angle_beta   90.00
_cell.angle_gamma   90.00
#
_symmetry.space_group_name_H-M   'P 1'
#
loop_
_entity.id
_entity.type
_entity.pdbx_description
1 polymer ?
#
loop_
_entity_poly.entity_id
_entity_poly.type
_entity_poly.pdbx_seq_one_letter_code
_entity_poly.pdbx_strand_id
1 'polypeptide(L)'
;MIRTLAFLLAIVVALPARAEVVIKEITTPGGITAWLVEERSIPFVALELRFRGGATLDAPGKRGVTTLMTATLEEGAGDMDARAFAQRVEELAASFDYDVSDDVLSVSAKFLTENRDEAVALLRESLVNPRFDEDAVERVKGQMLSIIQSDLKEPRFLAAQALDEQVFGDHPYATSRDGTLESVSALTREDVIAAHRATMARDRLFVSAVGDINEAELAGLLDTLLGDLPETGAPLPDRAEVTLSGGTRVVPFETPQSVAVFAQPGIDRDDPDFFAAYLLNHILGGGGFESRLMQEVREKRGLTYGVYSYLSNKDGADLWVGSVASANDRVAEAMEVIRAEWARIREEGVTEAELQDAKTYLTGAYPLRFDGNGPIANIAVGMQREGLPIDYIATRNDQVNAVTLADVNRVARELMDPDRLTFVVVGQPEGLPEAGDVN
;
A
#
# COMPACT_ATOMS: atom_id res chain seq x y z
N MET A 1 9.75 5.13 75.05
CA MET A 1 9.34 3.96 74.26
C MET A 1 8.85 4.49 72.92
N ILE A 2 9.75 4.55 71.95
CA ILE A 2 9.48 5.04 70.59
C ILE A 2 9.34 3.80 69.73
N ARG A 3 8.13 3.57 69.20
CA ARG A 3 7.83 2.50 68.21
C ARG A 3 8.13 3.05 66.82
N THR A 4 9.22 2.58 66.26
CA THR A 4 9.60 2.83 64.85
C THR A 4 8.74 1.95 63.96
N LEU A 5 7.85 2.54 63.18
CA LEU A 5 7.07 1.90 62.12
C LEU A 5 7.92 1.90 60.85
N ALA A 6 8.43 0.73 60.47
CA ALA A 6 9.12 0.56 59.19
C ALA A 6 8.07 0.37 58.10
N PHE A 7 7.91 1.37 57.23
CA PHE A 7 7.14 1.26 55.99
C PHE A 7 8.02 0.56 54.94
N LEU A 8 7.73 -0.70 54.65
CA LEU A 8 8.28 -1.41 53.51
C LEU A 8 7.56 -0.91 52.22
N LEU A 9 8.23 -0.04 51.50
CA LEU A 9 7.79 0.38 50.15
C LEU A 9 8.14 -0.74 49.17
N ALA A 10 7.17 -1.60 48.84
CA ALA A 10 7.29 -2.56 47.75
C ALA A 10 7.24 -1.79 46.43
N ILE A 11 8.38 -1.51 45.83
CA ILE A 11 8.45 -1.05 44.46
C ILE A 11 8.09 -2.26 43.56
N VAL A 12 6.84 -2.31 43.16
CA VAL A 12 6.43 -3.18 42.04
C VAL A 12 7.07 -2.61 40.79
N VAL A 13 8.17 -3.19 40.37
CA VAL A 13 8.74 -2.96 39.04
C VAL A 13 7.71 -3.56 38.06
N ALA A 14 6.80 -2.74 37.58
CA ALA A 14 5.98 -3.08 36.44
C ALA A 14 6.92 -3.22 35.22
N LEU A 15 7.37 -4.45 34.96
CA LEU A 15 7.94 -4.77 33.67
C LEU A 15 6.85 -4.44 32.65
N PRO A 16 7.13 -3.64 31.61
CA PRO A 16 6.19 -3.46 30.53
C PRO A 16 5.90 -4.85 29.97
N ALA A 17 4.70 -5.36 30.21
CA ALA A 17 4.21 -6.51 29.49
C ALA A 17 4.10 -6.05 28.04
N ARG A 18 5.11 -6.35 27.21
CA ARG A 18 4.93 -6.31 25.77
C ARG A 18 3.88 -7.36 25.49
N ALA A 19 2.70 -6.94 25.05
CA ALA A 19 1.76 -7.85 24.43
C ALA A 19 2.46 -8.36 23.17
N GLU A 20 3.02 -9.56 23.25
CA GLU A 20 3.65 -10.24 22.14
C GLU A 20 2.52 -10.67 21.20
N VAL A 21 2.50 -10.16 19.97
CA VAL A 21 1.56 -10.60 18.95
C VAL A 21 1.98 -12.00 18.53
N VAL A 22 1.24 -13.01 19.00
CA VAL A 22 1.47 -14.41 18.66
C VAL A 22 0.54 -14.79 17.52
N ILE A 23 1.09 -14.95 16.32
CA ILE A 23 0.36 -15.41 15.14
C ILE A 23 0.39 -16.92 15.10
N LYS A 24 -0.75 -17.56 14.82
CA LYS A 24 -0.89 -18.97 14.52
C LYS A 24 -1.31 -19.16 13.08
N GLU A 25 -0.66 -20.07 12.38
CA GLU A 25 -1.13 -20.50 11.06
C GLU A 25 -2.10 -21.66 11.22
N ILE A 26 -3.24 -21.58 10.57
CA ILE A 26 -4.25 -22.63 10.49
C ILE A 26 -4.56 -22.97 9.04
N THR A 27 -4.96 -24.21 8.78
CA THR A 27 -5.51 -24.63 7.49
C THR A 27 -6.89 -25.24 7.74
N THR A 28 -7.90 -24.72 7.06
CA THR A 28 -9.27 -25.20 7.19
C THR A 28 -9.44 -26.57 6.53
N PRO A 29 -10.50 -27.34 6.86
CA PRO A 29 -10.86 -28.56 6.10
C PRO A 29 -11.04 -28.30 4.60
N GLY A 30 -11.51 -27.12 4.20
CA GLY A 30 -11.66 -26.69 2.82
C GLY A 30 -10.35 -26.26 2.12
N GLY A 31 -9.21 -26.33 2.83
CA GLY A 31 -7.88 -26.03 2.29
C GLY A 31 -7.50 -24.55 2.29
N ILE A 32 -8.21 -23.69 3.02
CA ILE A 32 -7.88 -22.27 3.15
C ILE A 32 -6.86 -22.09 4.27
N THR A 33 -5.72 -21.46 3.97
CA THR A 33 -4.72 -21.10 4.98
C THR A 33 -5.00 -19.70 5.50
N ALA A 34 -4.96 -19.54 6.83
CA ALA A 34 -5.18 -18.27 7.50
C ALA A 34 -4.22 -18.07 8.68
N TRP A 35 -3.91 -16.82 8.98
CA TRP A 35 -3.17 -16.42 10.16
C TRP A 35 -4.13 -15.88 11.22
N LEU A 36 -4.00 -16.37 12.45
CA LEU A 36 -4.88 -16.06 13.57
C LEU A 36 -4.08 -15.45 14.72
N VAL A 37 -4.60 -14.35 15.27
CA VAL A 37 -4.23 -13.84 16.60
C VAL A 37 -5.47 -13.87 17.49
N GLU A 38 -5.48 -14.74 18.51
CA GLU A 38 -6.57 -14.80 19.48
C GLU A 38 -6.45 -13.64 20.48
N GLU A 39 -7.40 -12.70 20.45
CA GLU A 39 -7.50 -11.58 21.39
C GLU A 39 -8.94 -11.49 21.92
N ARG A 40 -9.16 -11.96 23.16
CA ARG A 40 -10.49 -12.13 23.75
C ARG A 40 -10.90 -11.01 24.70
N SER A 41 -10.07 -9.98 24.85
CA SER A 41 -10.36 -8.87 25.77
C SER A 41 -11.50 -7.98 25.26
N ILE A 42 -11.69 -7.95 23.94
CA ILE A 42 -12.76 -7.17 23.28
C ILE A 42 -13.57 -8.12 22.38
N PRO A 43 -14.93 -8.14 22.53
CA PRO A 43 -15.78 -9.14 21.87
C PRO A 43 -16.05 -8.77 20.39
N PHE A 44 -15.02 -8.68 19.58
CA PHE A 44 -15.14 -8.51 18.14
C PHE A 44 -13.99 -9.19 17.39
N VAL A 45 -14.20 -9.44 16.11
CA VAL A 45 -13.22 -9.99 15.18
C VAL A 45 -12.94 -8.96 14.08
N ALA A 46 -11.65 -8.77 13.79
CA ALA A 46 -11.17 -8.13 12.55
C ALA A 46 -10.69 -9.22 11.60
N LEU A 47 -11.27 -9.28 10.42
CA LEU A 47 -10.95 -10.23 9.35
C LEU A 47 -10.44 -9.46 8.13
N GLU A 48 -9.30 -9.89 7.61
CA GLU A 48 -8.68 -9.31 6.42
C GLU A 48 -8.50 -10.39 5.36
N LEU A 49 -8.97 -10.10 4.16
CA LEU A 49 -8.79 -10.92 2.98
C LEU A 49 -8.03 -10.12 1.93
N ARG A 50 -7.05 -10.74 1.27
CA ARG A 50 -6.30 -10.15 0.16
C ARG A 50 -6.29 -11.14 -0.99
N PHE A 51 -6.75 -10.69 -2.16
CA PHE A 51 -6.68 -11.44 -3.40
C PHE A 51 -5.58 -10.82 -4.27
N ARG A 52 -4.53 -11.57 -4.57
CA ARG A 52 -3.44 -11.11 -5.44
C ARG A 52 -3.93 -10.88 -6.86
N GLY A 53 -3.48 -9.78 -7.50
CA GLY A 53 -3.73 -9.45 -8.89
C GLY A 53 -4.47 -8.13 -9.11
N GLY A 54 -5.38 -7.72 -8.24
CA GLY A 54 -6.05 -6.42 -8.27
C GLY A 54 -6.40 -5.90 -9.66
N ALA A 55 -6.19 -4.61 -9.90
CA ALA A 55 -6.48 -3.98 -11.19
C ALA A 55 -5.53 -4.39 -12.32
N THR A 56 -4.39 -5.04 -12.04
CA THR A 56 -3.53 -5.59 -13.10
C THR A 56 -4.18 -6.74 -13.85
N LEU A 57 -5.27 -7.31 -13.36
CA LEU A 57 -6.06 -8.34 -14.02
C LEU A 57 -7.09 -7.78 -15.02
N ASP A 58 -7.20 -6.46 -15.14
CA ASP A 58 -8.10 -5.85 -16.11
C ASP A 58 -7.73 -6.29 -17.54
N ALA A 59 -8.70 -6.86 -18.26
CA ALA A 59 -8.49 -7.27 -19.64
C ALA A 59 -8.16 -6.06 -20.54
N PRO A 60 -7.41 -6.27 -21.66
CA PRO A 60 -7.10 -5.19 -22.60
C PRO A 60 -8.35 -4.42 -23.02
N GLY A 61 -8.30 -3.10 -22.94
CA GLY A 61 -9.42 -2.19 -23.24
C GLY A 61 -10.51 -2.10 -22.15
N LYS A 62 -10.33 -2.79 -21.00
CA LYS A 62 -11.27 -2.80 -19.88
C LYS A 62 -10.69 -2.23 -18.61
N ARG A 63 -9.62 -1.41 -18.73
CA ARG A 63 -8.95 -0.80 -17.57
C ARG A 63 -9.97 -0.02 -16.72
N GLY A 64 -9.94 -0.21 -15.40
CA GLY A 64 -10.90 0.33 -14.43
C GLY A 64 -12.04 -0.64 -14.09
N VAL A 65 -12.13 -1.81 -14.75
CA VAL A 65 -13.22 -2.75 -14.47
C VAL A 65 -13.13 -3.37 -13.07
N THR A 66 -11.93 -3.69 -12.61
CA THR A 66 -11.75 -4.25 -11.25
C THR A 66 -12.07 -3.19 -10.19
N THR A 67 -11.72 -1.93 -10.42
CA THR A 67 -12.12 -0.82 -9.53
C THR A 67 -13.65 -0.66 -9.50
N LEU A 68 -14.31 -0.67 -10.67
CA LEU A 68 -15.77 -0.61 -10.76
C LEU A 68 -16.43 -1.81 -10.06
N MET A 69 -15.93 -3.01 -10.29
CA MET A 69 -16.41 -4.24 -9.65
C MET A 69 -16.29 -4.14 -8.13
N THR A 70 -15.12 -3.74 -7.62
CA THR A 70 -14.88 -3.61 -6.18
C THR A 70 -15.83 -2.59 -5.54
N ALA A 71 -16.02 -1.42 -6.14
CA ALA A 71 -16.93 -0.39 -5.67
C ALA A 71 -18.42 -0.77 -5.76
N THR A 72 -18.74 -1.84 -6.48
CA THR A 72 -20.13 -2.34 -6.59
C THR A 72 -20.44 -3.56 -5.72
N LEU A 73 -19.48 -4.07 -4.94
CA LEU A 73 -19.70 -5.22 -4.03
C LEU A 73 -20.67 -4.89 -2.88
N GLU A 74 -20.74 -3.64 -2.46
CA GLU A 74 -21.66 -3.18 -1.40
C GLU A 74 -23.00 -2.65 -1.94
N GLU A 75 -23.19 -2.66 -3.26
CA GLU A 75 -24.36 -2.11 -3.93
C GLU A 75 -25.50 -3.14 -4.06
N GLY A 76 -25.54 -4.11 -3.16
CA GLY A 76 -26.55 -5.16 -3.05
C GLY A 76 -25.98 -6.55 -3.27
N ALA A 77 -26.52 -7.51 -2.51
CA ALA A 77 -26.09 -8.89 -2.50
C ALA A 77 -27.24 -9.85 -2.21
N GLY A 78 -27.24 -11.04 -2.83
CA GLY A 78 -28.34 -11.99 -2.71
C GLY A 78 -29.67 -11.35 -3.10
N ASP A 79 -30.65 -11.38 -2.18
CA ASP A 79 -31.98 -10.79 -2.39
C ASP A 79 -32.07 -9.32 -1.95
N MET A 80 -30.99 -8.75 -1.40
CA MET A 80 -30.94 -7.38 -0.88
C MET A 80 -30.43 -6.41 -1.93
N ASP A 81 -31.16 -5.31 -2.16
CA ASP A 81 -30.64 -4.15 -2.87
C ASP A 81 -29.60 -3.38 -2.02
N ALA A 82 -28.95 -2.36 -2.59
CA ALA A 82 -27.93 -1.55 -1.92
C ALA A 82 -28.38 -0.99 -0.57
N ARG A 83 -29.63 -0.51 -0.51
CA ARG A 83 -30.19 0.07 0.71
C ARG A 83 -30.43 -0.98 1.78
N ALA A 84 -31.02 -2.11 1.44
CA ALA A 84 -31.29 -3.22 2.35
C ALA A 84 -29.99 -3.83 2.86
N PHE A 85 -28.97 -3.97 1.98
CA PHE A 85 -27.64 -4.45 2.36
C PHE A 85 -26.98 -3.50 3.38
N ALA A 86 -26.90 -2.20 3.07
CA ALA A 86 -26.33 -1.20 3.98
C ALA A 86 -27.05 -1.16 5.34
N GLN A 87 -28.39 -1.18 5.33
CA GLN A 87 -29.18 -1.23 6.56
C GLN A 87 -28.85 -2.50 7.37
N ARG A 88 -28.67 -3.65 6.73
CA ARG A 88 -28.34 -4.89 7.42
C ARG A 88 -26.94 -4.87 8.04
N VAL A 89 -25.96 -4.26 7.37
CA VAL A 89 -24.62 -4.03 7.92
C VAL A 89 -24.71 -3.18 9.20
N GLU A 90 -25.48 -2.10 9.18
CA GLU A 90 -25.68 -1.23 10.35
C GLU A 90 -26.39 -1.96 11.51
N GLU A 91 -27.45 -2.75 11.24
CA GLU A 91 -28.19 -3.52 12.25
C GLU A 91 -27.29 -4.54 12.98
N LEU A 92 -26.29 -5.09 12.27
CA LEU A 92 -25.34 -6.05 12.82
C LEU A 92 -24.15 -5.38 13.52
N ALA A 93 -24.08 -4.04 13.52
CA ALA A 93 -22.91 -3.28 13.96
C ALA A 93 -21.62 -3.81 13.31
N ALA A 94 -21.71 -4.22 12.06
CA ALA A 94 -20.59 -4.68 11.26
C ALA A 94 -20.02 -3.53 10.43
N SER A 95 -18.80 -3.72 9.92
CA SER A 95 -18.17 -2.83 8.92
C SER A 95 -17.51 -3.70 7.90
N PHE A 96 -17.84 -3.48 6.64
CA PHE A 96 -17.18 -4.09 5.49
C PHE A 96 -16.58 -2.97 4.64
N ASP A 97 -15.36 -3.19 4.18
CA ASP A 97 -14.62 -2.23 3.38
C ASP A 97 -13.94 -2.98 2.23
N TYR A 98 -14.08 -2.46 1.03
CA TYR A 98 -13.56 -3.08 -0.19
C TYR A 98 -12.66 -2.07 -0.89
N ASP A 99 -11.42 -2.45 -1.14
CA ASP A 99 -10.43 -1.59 -1.83
C ASP A 99 -9.65 -2.40 -2.87
N VAL A 100 -9.14 -1.71 -3.87
CA VAL A 100 -8.30 -2.31 -4.90
C VAL A 100 -7.09 -1.45 -5.18
N SER A 101 -5.94 -2.09 -5.26
CA SER A 101 -4.70 -1.54 -5.81
C SER A 101 -4.40 -2.19 -7.15
N ASP A 102 -3.24 -1.88 -7.73
CA ASP A 102 -2.79 -2.58 -8.93
C ASP A 102 -2.71 -4.10 -8.68
N ASP A 103 -2.12 -4.52 -7.57
CA ASP A 103 -1.72 -5.92 -7.33
C ASP A 103 -2.62 -6.67 -6.34
N VAL A 104 -3.58 -5.99 -5.72
CA VAL A 104 -4.37 -6.59 -4.63
C VAL A 104 -5.79 -6.04 -4.63
N LEU A 105 -6.77 -6.94 -4.54
CA LEU A 105 -8.10 -6.63 -4.04
C LEU A 105 -8.17 -6.97 -2.55
N SER A 106 -8.63 -6.04 -1.77
CA SER A 106 -8.69 -6.09 -0.31
C SER A 106 -10.13 -6.11 0.19
N VAL A 107 -10.42 -6.99 1.15
CA VAL A 107 -11.68 -6.97 1.90
C VAL A 107 -11.33 -6.93 3.36
N SER A 108 -11.77 -5.89 4.06
CA SER A 108 -11.61 -5.74 5.50
C SER A 108 -12.98 -5.81 6.16
N ALA A 109 -13.14 -6.69 7.13
CA ALA A 109 -14.40 -6.85 7.85
C ALA A 109 -14.17 -6.77 9.36
N LYS A 110 -15.12 -6.12 10.05
CA LYS A 110 -15.18 -6.09 11.51
C LYS A 110 -16.59 -6.41 11.94
N PHE A 111 -16.74 -7.30 12.92
CA PHE A 111 -18.04 -7.69 13.44
C PHE A 111 -17.95 -8.14 14.90
N LEU A 112 -19.01 -7.88 15.65
CA LEU A 112 -19.11 -8.28 17.05
C LEU A 112 -19.23 -9.81 17.15
N THR A 113 -18.66 -10.39 18.20
CA THR A 113 -18.73 -11.84 18.45
C THR A 113 -20.18 -12.34 18.52
N GLU A 114 -21.09 -11.56 19.11
CA GLU A 114 -22.52 -11.91 19.24
C GLU A 114 -23.27 -11.92 17.90
N ASN A 115 -22.83 -11.14 16.90
CA ASN A 115 -23.45 -11.04 15.58
C ASN A 115 -22.63 -11.76 14.49
N ARG A 116 -21.58 -12.49 14.86
CA ARG A 116 -20.59 -13.06 13.96
C ARG A 116 -21.21 -13.87 12.83
N ASP A 117 -22.05 -14.81 13.14
CA ASP A 117 -22.58 -15.76 12.15
C ASP A 117 -23.46 -15.05 11.11
N GLU A 118 -24.27 -14.06 11.55
CA GLU A 118 -25.11 -13.26 10.66
C GLU A 118 -24.27 -12.27 9.82
N ALA A 119 -23.25 -11.65 10.40
CA ALA A 119 -22.34 -10.76 9.70
C ALA A 119 -21.51 -11.50 8.65
N VAL A 120 -21.02 -12.71 8.97
CA VAL A 120 -20.31 -13.57 8.03
C VAL A 120 -21.21 -14.02 6.89
N ALA A 121 -22.47 -14.38 7.18
CA ALA A 121 -23.44 -14.73 6.14
C ALA A 121 -23.71 -13.54 5.19
N LEU A 122 -23.83 -12.34 5.75
CA LEU A 122 -24.01 -11.11 4.97
C LEU A 122 -22.78 -10.78 4.11
N LEU A 123 -21.57 -10.87 4.68
CA LEU A 123 -20.32 -10.70 3.94
C LEU A 123 -20.20 -11.73 2.82
N ARG A 124 -20.55 -13.00 3.10
CA ARG A 124 -20.57 -14.04 2.08
C ARG A 124 -21.45 -13.68 0.89
N GLU A 125 -22.64 -13.15 1.13
CA GLU A 125 -23.51 -12.75 0.02
C GLU A 125 -22.83 -11.68 -0.87
N SER A 126 -22.12 -10.70 -0.30
CA SER A 126 -21.41 -9.69 -1.10
C SER A 126 -20.22 -10.25 -1.87
N LEU A 127 -19.55 -11.30 -1.36
CA LEU A 127 -18.38 -11.89 -2.01
C LEU A 127 -18.74 -12.96 -3.05
N VAL A 128 -19.81 -13.72 -2.82
CA VAL A 128 -20.18 -14.89 -3.63
C VAL A 128 -21.37 -14.60 -4.56
N ASN A 129 -22.32 -13.82 -4.09
CA ASN A 129 -23.57 -13.51 -4.77
C ASN A 129 -23.84 -12.00 -4.93
N PRO A 130 -22.82 -11.19 -5.33
CA PRO A 130 -23.04 -9.77 -5.56
C PRO A 130 -24.06 -9.61 -6.72
N ARG A 131 -24.98 -8.65 -6.59
CA ARG A 131 -26.06 -8.47 -7.57
C ARG A 131 -25.58 -7.82 -8.85
N PHE A 132 -24.68 -6.84 -8.70
CA PHE A 132 -24.24 -5.99 -9.81
C PHE A 132 -25.46 -5.48 -10.63
N ASP A 133 -26.46 -4.92 -9.94
CA ASP A 133 -27.64 -4.38 -10.60
C ASP A 133 -27.22 -3.28 -11.59
N GLU A 134 -27.85 -3.25 -12.77
CA GLU A 134 -27.43 -2.39 -13.86
C GLU A 134 -27.45 -0.90 -13.50
N ASP A 135 -28.44 -0.46 -12.71
CA ASP A 135 -28.55 0.90 -12.22
C ASP A 135 -27.47 1.26 -11.18
N ALA A 136 -27.06 0.30 -10.35
CA ALA A 136 -25.97 0.46 -9.41
C ALA A 136 -24.62 0.57 -10.16
N VAL A 137 -24.37 -0.34 -11.11
CA VAL A 137 -23.16 -0.31 -11.96
C VAL A 137 -23.08 1.03 -12.72
N GLU A 138 -24.16 1.48 -13.36
CA GLU A 138 -24.15 2.76 -14.09
C GLU A 138 -23.96 3.97 -13.17
N ARG A 139 -24.49 3.95 -11.97
CA ARG A 139 -24.30 5.02 -10.98
C ARG A 139 -22.85 5.09 -10.50
N VAL A 140 -22.25 3.96 -10.13
CA VAL A 140 -20.84 3.90 -9.69
C VAL A 140 -19.90 4.26 -10.84
N LYS A 141 -20.19 3.80 -12.07
CA LYS A 141 -19.47 4.19 -13.28
C LYS A 141 -19.51 5.71 -13.49
N GLY A 142 -20.66 6.34 -13.30
CA GLY A 142 -20.79 7.79 -13.33
C GLY A 142 -19.94 8.52 -12.28
N GLN A 143 -19.83 7.97 -11.08
CA GLN A 143 -18.95 8.49 -10.02
C GLN A 143 -17.47 8.36 -10.42
N MET A 144 -17.04 7.20 -10.91
CA MET A 144 -15.68 6.99 -11.40
C MET A 144 -15.30 7.95 -12.53
N LEU A 145 -16.17 8.14 -13.51
CA LEU A 145 -15.94 9.11 -14.59
C LEU A 145 -15.77 10.53 -14.07
N SER A 146 -16.50 10.90 -13.03
CA SER A 146 -16.37 12.22 -12.39
C SER A 146 -15.03 12.35 -11.64
N ILE A 147 -14.58 11.31 -10.97
CA ILE A 147 -13.26 11.24 -10.30
C ILE A 147 -12.15 11.37 -11.35
N ILE A 148 -12.18 10.57 -12.41
CA ILE A 148 -11.19 10.65 -13.50
C ILE A 148 -11.15 12.05 -14.13
N GLN A 149 -12.30 12.68 -14.34
CA GLN A 149 -12.35 14.07 -14.85
C GLN A 149 -11.74 15.09 -13.89
N SER A 150 -11.82 14.85 -12.59
CA SER A 150 -11.15 15.67 -11.57
C SER A 150 -9.66 15.45 -11.58
N ASP A 151 -9.22 14.19 -11.61
CA ASP A 151 -7.80 13.79 -11.58
C ASP A 151 -7.03 14.31 -12.79
N LEU A 152 -7.67 14.35 -13.97
CA LEU A 152 -7.09 14.95 -15.17
C LEU A 152 -6.82 16.46 -15.07
N LYS A 153 -7.22 17.12 -13.98
CA LYS A 153 -6.92 18.52 -13.67
C LYS A 153 -5.90 18.68 -12.55
N GLU A 154 -5.43 17.57 -11.99
CA GLU A 154 -4.50 17.55 -10.86
C GLU A 154 -3.07 17.31 -11.36
N PRO A 155 -2.14 18.29 -11.25
CA PRO A 155 -0.78 18.15 -11.74
C PRO A 155 -0.05 16.94 -11.17
N ARG A 156 -0.32 16.58 -9.92
CA ARG A 156 0.31 15.42 -9.27
C ARG A 156 -0.12 14.10 -9.91
N PHE A 157 -1.41 13.97 -10.20
CA PHE A 157 -1.94 12.79 -10.89
C PHE A 157 -1.32 12.66 -12.29
N LEU A 158 -1.32 13.76 -13.06
CA LEU A 158 -0.75 13.78 -14.41
C LEU A 158 0.76 13.45 -14.41
N ALA A 159 1.50 13.93 -13.40
CA ALA A 159 2.93 13.64 -13.28
C ALA A 159 3.19 12.15 -12.97
N ALA A 160 2.41 11.56 -12.06
CA ALA A 160 2.51 10.14 -11.74
C ALA A 160 2.13 9.28 -12.95
N GLN A 161 1.02 9.57 -13.61
CA GLN A 161 0.58 8.85 -14.81
C GLN A 161 1.61 8.93 -15.93
N ALA A 162 2.17 10.11 -16.22
CA ALA A 162 3.17 10.27 -17.26
C ALA A 162 4.50 9.56 -16.91
N LEU A 163 4.83 9.42 -15.63
CA LEU A 163 5.95 8.60 -15.17
C LEU A 163 5.65 7.12 -15.39
N ASP A 164 4.47 6.65 -14.97
CA ASP A 164 4.07 5.25 -15.10
C ASP A 164 4.01 4.81 -16.56
N GLU A 165 3.46 5.65 -17.46
CA GLU A 165 3.49 5.42 -18.91
C GLU A 165 4.93 5.24 -19.44
N GLN A 166 5.84 6.11 -19.01
CA GLN A 166 7.24 6.06 -19.43
C GLN A 166 7.98 4.84 -18.89
N VAL A 167 7.73 4.47 -17.64
CA VAL A 167 8.41 3.38 -16.93
C VAL A 167 7.93 2.02 -17.41
N PHE A 168 6.61 1.84 -17.57
CA PHE A 168 5.98 0.53 -17.70
C PHE A 168 5.48 0.21 -19.11
N GLY A 169 5.45 1.17 -20.03
CA GLY A 169 5.09 0.94 -21.44
C GLY A 169 3.72 0.30 -21.60
N ASP A 170 3.68 -0.94 -22.13
CA ASP A 170 2.45 -1.68 -22.39
C ASP A 170 1.95 -2.51 -21.18
N HIS A 171 2.70 -2.54 -20.07
CA HIS A 171 2.29 -3.26 -18.87
C HIS A 171 1.08 -2.56 -18.20
N PRO A 172 0.16 -3.29 -17.53
CA PRO A 172 -0.99 -2.70 -16.83
C PRO A 172 -0.64 -1.56 -15.87
N TYR A 173 0.56 -1.54 -15.29
CA TYR A 173 1.01 -0.45 -14.42
C TYR A 173 1.15 0.91 -15.13
N ALA A 174 1.23 0.93 -16.47
CA ALA A 174 1.37 2.18 -17.23
C ALA A 174 0.10 3.05 -17.22
N THR A 175 -1.03 2.52 -16.79
CA THR A 175 -2.32 3.24 -16.77
C THR A 175 -2.92 3.22 -15.37
N SER A 176 -3.69 4.28 -15.04
CA SER A 176 -4.39 4.33 -13.76
C SER A 176 -5.27 3.09 -13.54
N ARG A 177 -5.28 2.56 -12.32
CA ARG A 177 -6.18 1.48 -11.90
C ARG A 177 -7.65 1.86 -12.05
N ASP A 178 -7.96 3.14 -12.01
CA ASP A 178 -9.32 3.66 -12.19
C ASP A 178 -9.74 3.73 -13.66
N GLY A 179 -8.83 3.42 -14.58
CA GLY A 179 -9.05 3.45 -16.02
C GLY A 179 -8.97 4.84 -16.62
N THR A 180 -9.56 4.99 -17.78
CA THR A 180 -9.67 6.23 -18.54
C THR A 180 -11.14 6.57 -18.80
N LEU A 181 -11.44 7.82 -19.22
CA LEU A 181 -12.80 8.19 -19.63
C LEU A 181 -13.34 7.25 -20.72
N GLU A 182 -12.48 6.84 -21.65
CA GLU A 182 -12.87 5.94 -22.75
C GLU A 182 -13.12 4.52 -22.24
N SER A 183 -12.14 3.92 -21.51
CA SER A 183 -12.27 2.55 -21.05
C SER A 183 -13.46 2.36 -20.11
N VAL A 184 -13.62 3.27 -19.11
CA VAL A 184 -14.69 3.18 -18.11
C VAL A 184 -16.07 3.43 -18.76
N SER A 185 -16.19 4.38 -19.70
CA SER A 185 -17.47 4.58 -20.41
C SER A 185 -17.93 3.36 -21.18
N ALA A 186 -17.01 2.53 -21.64
CA ALA A 186 -17.29 1.33 -22.42
C ALA A 186 -17.54 0.06 -21.58
N LEU A 187 -17.38 0.15 -20.24
CA LEU A 187 -17.61 -0.99 -19.33
C LEU A 187 -19.10 -1.34 -19.26
N THR A 188 -19.37 -2.62 -19.20
CA THR A 188 -20.70 -3.21 -19.06
C THR A 188 -20.81 -4.00 -17.77
N ARG A 189 -22.03 -4.33 -17.37
CA ARG A 189 -22.31 -5.24 -16.25
C ARG A 189 -21.63 -6.60 -16.43
N GLU A 190 -21.61 -7.13 -17.64
CA GLU A 190 -20.96 -8.41 -17.99
C GLU A 190 -19.45 -8.36 -17.76
N ASP A 191 -18.81 -7.21 -18.04
CA ASP A 191 -17.40 -6.98 -17.74
C ASP A 191 -17.14 -7.02 -16.22
N VAL A 192 -18.01 -6.40 -15.42
CA VAL A 192 -17.94 -6.42 -13.95
C VAL A 192 -18.04 -7.85 -13.41
N ILE A 193 -19.01 -8.63 -13.90
CA ILE A 193 -19.16 -10.05 -13.52
C ILE A 193 -17.91 -10.87 -13.91
N ALA A 194 -17.33 -10.60 -15.08
CA ALA A 194 -16.12 -11.27 -15.53
C ALA A 194 -14.92 -10.91 -14.65
N ALA A 195 -14.75 -9.64 -14.28
CA ALA A 195 -13.70 -9.15 -13.37
C ALA A 195 -13.80 -9.79 -11.98
N HIS A 196 -15.02 -9.89 -11.44
CA HIS A 196 -15.27 -10.57 -10.15
C HIS A 196 -14.72 -12.01 -10.16
N ARG A 197 -15.06 -12.79 -11.18
CA ARG A 197 -14.59 -14.19 -11.32
C ARG A 197 -13.09 -14.29 -11.56
N ALA A 198 -12.51 -13.31 -12.26
CA ALA A 198 -11.09 -13.25 -12.56
C ALA A 198 -10.24 -12.98 -11.31
N THR A 199 -10.73 -12.12 -10.41
CA THR A 199 -9.97 -11.58 -9.29
C THR A 199 -10.21 -12.35 -8.00
N MET A 200 -11.48 -12.63 -7.66
CA MET A 200 -11.87 -13.23 -6.38
C MET A 200 -11.84 -14.77 -6.46
N ALA A 201 -10.62 -15.34 -6.38
CA ALA A 201 -10.40 -16.77 -6.45
C ALA A 201 -9.49 -17.27 -5.30
N ARG A 202 -9.69 -18.54 -4.91
CA ARG A 202 -9.02 -19.15 -3.74
C ARG A 202 -7.52 -19.39 -3.95
N ASP A 203 -7.06 -19.55 -5.20
CA ASP A 203 -5.64 -19.78 -5.56
C ASP A 203 -4.72 -18.58 -5.28
N ARG A 204 -5.29 -17.43 -4.97
CA ARG A 204 -4.58 -16.16 -4.75
C ARG A 204 -4.96 -15.43 -3.46
N LEU A 205 -5.60 -16.16 -2.55
CA LEU A 205 -6.19 -15.63 -1.34
C LEU A 205 -5.21 -15.71 -0.16
N PHE A 206 -5.09 -14.63 0.59
CA PHE A 206 -4.43 -14.52 1.87
C PHE A 206 -5.46 -14.08 2.92
N VAL A 207 -5.36 -14.65 4.12
CA VAL A 207 -6.36 -14.43 5.17
C VAL A 207 -5.68 -14.18 6.50
N SER A 208 -6.15 -13.18 7.22
CA SER A 208 -5.78 -12.96 8.62
C SER A 208 -7.00 -12.60 9.45
N ALA A 209 -7.07 -13.12 10.65
CA ALA A 209 -8.09 -12.79 11.63
C ALA A 209 -7.48 -12.48 12.99
N VAL A 210 -7.99 -11.43 13.65
CA VAL A 210 -7.57 -11.04 14.99
C VAL A 210 -8.80 -10.74 15.83
N GLY A 211 -8.91 -11.36 16.99
CA GLY A 211 -10.00 -11.05 17.89
C GLY A 211 -10.53 -12.24 18.69
N ASP A 212 -11.78 -12.12 19.13
CA ASP A 212 -12.47 -13.10 19.95
C ASP A 212 -13.00 -14.27 19.09
N ILE A 213 -12.08 -15.07 18.62
CA ILE A 213 -12.34 -16.27 17.81
C ILE A 213 -11.21 -17.27 18.02
N ASN A 214 -11.53 -18.57 18.09
CA ASN A 214 -10.52 -19.63 18.17
C ASN A 214 -10.31 -20.31 16.81
N GLU A 215 -9.30 -21.21 16.75
CA GLU A 215 -8.89 -21.91 15.52
C GLU A 215 -10.04 -22.69 14.86
N ALA A 216 -10.85 -23.43 15.65
CA ALA A 216 -11.95 -24.25 15.13
C ALA A 216 -13.11 -23.37 14.61
N GLU A 217 -13.42 -22.29 15.31
CA GLU A 217 -14.44 -21.32 14.92
C GLU A 217 -14.03 -20.60 13.64
N LEU A 218 -12.76 -20.15 13.54
CA LEU A 218 -12.25 -19.48 12.35
C LEU A 218 -12.25 -20.42 11.15
N ALA A 219 -11.83 -21.68 11.33
CA ALA A 219 -11.83 -22.65 10.24
C ALA A 219 -13.25 -22.87 9.66
N GLY A 220 -14.26 -23.07 10.52
CA GLY A 220 -15.64 -23.22 10.07
C GLY A 220 -16.20 -21.95 9.42
N LEU A 221 -15.85 -20.78 9.95
CA LEU A 221 -16.21 -19.47 9.39
C LEU A 221 -15.65 -19.30 7.98
N LEU A 222 -14.36 -19.55 7.78
CA LEU A 222 -13.69 -19.37 6.48
C LEU A 222 -14.22 -20.35 5.42
N ASP A 223 -14.44 -21.61 5.76
CA ASP A 223 -15.01 -22.58 4.83
C ASP A 223 -16.44 -22.16 4.40
N THR A 224 -17.23 -21.60 5.32
CA THR A 224 -18.55 -21.06 5.01
C THR A 224 -18.47 -19.81 4.14
N LEU A 225 -17.57 -18.89 4.47
CA LEU A 225 -17.46 -17.58 3.81
C LEU A 225 -16.92 -17.70 2.38
N LEU A 226 -15.90 -18.52 2.17
CA LEU A 226 -15.05 -18.50 0.97
C LEU A 226 -15.13 -19.79 0.13
N GLY A 227 -15.76 -20.84 0.66
CA GLY A 227 -15.78 -22.16 0.02
C GLY A 227 -16.37 -22.18 -1.39
N ASP A 228 -17.33 -21.30 -1.66
CA ASP A 228 -18.01 -21.20 -2.96
C ASP A 228 -17.34 -20.24 -3.97
N LEU A 229 -16.24 -19.58 -3.57
CA LEU A 229 -15.44 -18.80 -4.52
C LEU A 229 -14.76 -19.71 -5.56
N PRO A 230 -14.49 -19.22 -6.78
CA PRO A 230 -13.74 -19.95 -7.79
C PRO A 230 -12.42 -20.51 -7.23
N GLU A 231 -12.05 -21.73 -7.65
CA GLU A 231 -10.75 -22.31 -7.24
C GLU A 231 -9.59 -21.55 -7.86
N THR A 232 -9.74 -21.12 -9.12
CA THR A 232 -8.68 -20.48 -9.91
C THR A 232 -9.20 -19.23 -10.59
N GLY A 233 -8.46 -18.12 -10.46
CA GLY A 233 -8.73 -16.85 -11.13
C GLY A 233 -7.98 -16.70 -12.45
N ALA A 234 -8.00 -15.48 -13.02
CA ALA A 234 -7.25 -15.16 -14.23
C ALA A 234 -5.73 -15.26 -14.00
N PRO A 235 -4.92 -15.57 -15.02
CA PRO A 235 -3.47 -15.54 -14.91
C PRO A 235 -2.98 -14.17 -14.46
N LEU A 236 -2.01 -14.15 -13.54
CA LEU A 236 -1.31 -12.91 -13.16
C LEU A 236 -0.43 -12.45 -14.33
N PRO A 237 -0.24 -11.13 -14.52
CA PRO A 237 0.69 -10.63 -15.52
C PRO A 237 2.13 -10.99 -15.16
N ASP A 238 2.99 -11.03 -16.18
CA ASP A 238 4.43 -11.15 -16.00
C ASP A 238 4.99 -9.88 -15.31
N ARG A 239 6.23 -9.94 -14.82
CA ARG A 239 6.91 -8.75 -14.29
C ARG A 239 7.10 -7.70 -15.39
N ALA A 240 6.93 -6.44 -15.06
CA ALA A 240 7.12 -5.33 -15.97
C ALA A 240 8.61 -5.14 -16.32
N GLU A 241 8.88 -4.82 -17.58
CA GLU A 241 10.17 -4.29 -17.98
C GLU A 241 10.25 -2.81 -17.58
N VAL A 242 11.11 -2.49 -16.60
CA VAL A 242 11.29 -1.12 -16.10
C VAL A 242 12.23 -0.35 -17.01
N THR A 243 11.72 0.67 -17.68
CA THR A 243 12.52 1.55 -18.58
C THR A 243 12.77 2.89 -17.92
N LEU A 244 13.98 3.04 -17.33
CA LEU A 244 14.45 4.27 -16.70
C LEU A 244 15.85 4.60 -17.20
N SER A 245 15.94 5.59 -18.10
CA SER A 245 17.17 6.01 -18.76
C SER A 245 17.73 7.35 -18.25
N GLY A 246 17.14 7.90 -17.20
CA GLY A 246 17.46 9.25 -16.73
C GLY A 246 16.77 10.35 -17.55
N GLY A 247 17.15 11.59 -17.28
CA GLY A 247 16.62 12.75 -18.00
C GLY A 247 15.40 13.39 -17.37
N THR A 248 14.76 14.29 -18.13
CA THR A 248 13.59 15.05 -17.66
C THR A 248 12.58 15.16 -18.80
N ARG A 249 11.33 14.76 -18.52
CA ARG A 249 10.17 14.97 -19.40
C ARG A 249 9.31 16.09 -18.81
N VAL A 250 8.98 17.12 -19.60
CA VAL A 250 8.05 18.18 -19.20
C VAL A 250 6.71 17.96 -19.89
N VAL A 251 5.64 17.98 -19.10
CA VAL A 251 4.25 17.95 -19.56
C VAL A 251 3.67 19.34 -19.28
N PRO A 252 3.44 20.17 -20.29
CA PRO A 252 2.90 21.52 -20.10
C PRO A 252 1.52 21.50 -19.46
N PHE A 253 1.35 22.26 -18.39
CA PHE A 253 0.06 22.40 -17.69
C PHE A 253 0.00 23.77 -17.01
N GLU A 254 -1.11 24.48 -17.18
CA GLU A 254 -1.28 25.81 -16.61
C GLU A 254 -1.58 25.71 -15.10
N THR A 255 -0.55 25.98 -14.29
CA THR A 255 -0.63 25.92 -12.84
C THR A 255 0.43 26.85 -12.23
N PRO A 256 0.20 27.45 -11.03
CA PRO A 256 1.18 28.30 -10.36
C PRO A 256 2.38 27.54 -9.79
N GLN A 257 2.29 26.23 -9.64
CA GLN A 257 3.35 25.37 -9.13
C GLN A 257 3.52 24.15 -10.04
N SER A 258 4.76 23.87 -10.42
CA SER A 258 5.08 22.61 -11.08
C SER A 258 5.21 21.48 -10.07
N VAL A 259 4.74 20.31 -10.45
CA VAL A 259 4.96 19.05 -9.72
C VAL A 259 5.97 18.22 -10.49
N ALA A 260 7.06 17.85 -9.85
CA ALA A 260 8.03 16.91 -10.36
C ALA A 260 7.93 15.59 -9.58
N VAL A 261 7.69 14.50 -10.29
CA VAL A 261 7.87 13.13 -9.78
C VAL A 261 9.16 12.60 -10.36
N PHE A 262 9.87 11.77 -9.59
CA PHE A 262 11.13 11.19 -10.04
C PHE A 262 11.23 9.73 -9.62
N ALA A 263 11.94 8.96 -10.43
CA ALA A 263 12.16 7.54 -10.15
C ALA A 263 13.50 7.06 -10.67
N GLN A 264 13.99 6.01 -10.04
CA GLN A 264 15.04 5.13 -10.51
C GLN A 264 14.67 3.67 -10.24
N PRO A 265 15.39 2.66 -10.78
CA PRO A 265 15.21 1.28 -10.34
C PRO A 265 15.39 1.15 -8.83
N GLY A 266 14.49 0.42 -8.20
CA GLY A 266 14.49 0.13 -6.77
C GLY A 266 15.23 -1.15 -6.42
N ILE A 267 14.79 -1.79 -5.33
CA ILE A 267 15.33 -3.06 -4.83
C ILE A 267 14.17 -3.97 -4.47
N ASP A 268 14.29 -5.24 -4.80
CA ASP A 268 13.30 -6.24 -4.46
C ASP A 268 13.14 -6.37 -2.93
N ARG A 269 11.92 -6.63 -2.48
CA ARG A 269 11.63 -6.79 -1.05
C ARG A 269 12.36 -7.96 -0.41
N ASP A 270 12.63 -9.00 -1.20
CA ASP A 270 13.33 -10.21 -0.75
C ASP A 270 14.85 -10.13 -0.89
N ASP A 271 15.38 -9.02 -1.43
CA ASP A 271 16.81 -8.81 -1.55
C ASP A 271 17.45 -8.71 -0.14
N PRO A 272 18.57 -9.41 0.12
CA PRO A 272 19.28 -9.33 1.41
C PRO A 272 19.70 -7.91 1.80
N ASP A 273 19.84 -7.01 0.85
CA ASP A 273 20.19 -5.60 1.07
C ASP A 273 18.97 -4.68 1.28
N PHE A 274 17.76 -5.23 1.27
CA PHE A 274 16.54 -4.44 1.41
C PHE A 274 16.55 -3.52 2.63
N PHE A 275 16.96 -4.01 3.80
CA PHE A 275 16.98 -3.16 5.00
C PHE A 275 18.05 -2.08 4.95
N ALA A 276 19.16 -2.31 4.25
CA ALA A 276 20.17 -1.26 4.00
C ALA A 276 19.61 -0.16 3.09
N ALA A 277 18.90 -0.52 2.01
CA ALA A 277 18.20 0.41 1.14
C ALA A 277 17.04 1.13 1.86
N TYR A 278 16.31 0.44 2.72
CA TYR A 278 15.21 0.99 3.50
C TYR A 278 15.71 2.07 4.50
N LEU A 279 16.81 1.80 5.20
CA LEU A 279 17.47 2.78 6.08
C LEU A 279 18.04 3.97 5.28
N LEU A 280 18.67 3.67 4.14
CA LEU A 280 19.17 4.70 3.23
C LEU A 280 18.05 5.62 2.74
N ASN A 281 16.91 5.05 2.31
CA ASN A 281 15.76 5.85 1.92
C ASN A 281 15.20 6.68 3.07
N HIS A 282 15.15 6.13 4.28
CA HIS A 282 14.69 6.89 5.45
C HIS A 282 15.55 8.13 5.68
N ILE A 283 16.88 8.00 5.61
CA ILE A 283 17.84 9.10 5.76
C ILE A 283 17.69 10.11 4.60
N LEU A 284 17.52 9.63 3.38
CA LEU A 284 17.44 10.48 2.19
C LEU A 284 16.15 11.29 2.13
N GLY A 285 14.98 10.64 2.13
CA GLY A 285 13.70 11.30 1.87
C GLY A 285 12.50 10.71 2.61
N GLY A 286 12.66 9.56 3.29
CA GLY A 286 11.57 8.87 4.01
C GLY A 286 11.40 9.32 5.47
N GLY A 287 12.37 10.00 6.06
CA GLY A 287 12.41 10.40 7.47
C GLY A 287 11.69 11.73 7.80
N GLY A 288 10.79 12.20 6.94
CA GLY A 288 10.08 13.45 7.15
C GLY A 288 11.05 14.64 7.25
N PHE A 289 10.84 15.54 8.21
CA PHE A 289 11.65 16.76 8.37
C PHE A 289 13.14 16.53 8.63
N GLU A 290 13.50 15.39 9.19
CA GLU A 290 14.89 15.04 9.50
C GLU A 290 15.63 14.47 8.28
N SER A 291 14.93 14.17 7.16
CA SER A 291 15.56 13.63 5.96
C SER A 291 16.41 14.67 5.24
N ARG A 292 17.46 14.21 4.53
CA ARG A 292 18.38 15.09 3.80
C ARG A 292 17.66 15.95 2.76
N LEU A 293 16.72 15.37 2.01
CA LEU A 293 15.95 16.12 1.01
C LEU A 293 15.14 17.25 1.66
N MET A 294 14.49 17.03 2.79
CA MET A 294 13.76 18.08 3.48
C MET A 294 14.70 19.18 4.00
N GLN A 295 15.84 18.80 4.55
CA GLN A 295 16.85 19.75 5.01
C GLN A 295 17.43 20.60 3.86
N GLU A 296 17.78 19.98 2.74
CA GLU A 296 18.45 20.66 1.64
C GLU A 296 17.50 21.46 0.75
N VAL A 297 16.33 20.90 0.40
CA VAL A 297 15.41 21.52 -0.55
C VAL A 297 14.48 22.50 0.17
N ARG A 298 13.96 22.13 1.35
CA ARG A 298 13.01 22.96 2.09
C ARG A 298 13.69 23.89 3.08
N GLU A 299 14.36 23.35 4.11
CA GLU A 299 14.82 24.16 5.24
C GLU A 299 15.92 25.17 4.86
N LYS A 300 16.91 24.74 4.07
CA LYS A 300 18.04 25.61 3.70
C LYS A 300 17.72 26.55 2.53
N ARG A 301 16.85 26.13 1.58
CA ARG A 301 16.63 26.87 0.33
C ARG A 301 15.20 27.39 0.16
N GLY A 302 14.24 26.87 0.92
CA GLY A 302 12.84 27.25 0.83
C GLY A 302 12.23 27.00 -0.55
N LEU A 303 12.67 25.94 -1.26
CA LEU A 303 12.24 25.65 -2.63
C LEU A 303 10.88 24.95 -2.68
N THR A 304 10.47 24.31 -1.59
CA THR A 304 9.24 23.53 -1.52
C THR A 304 8.66 23.57 -0.12
N TYR A 305 7.38 23.18 0.02
CA TYR A 305 6.77 22.83 1.30
C TYR A 305 7.04 21.37 1.71
N GLY A 306 7.38 20.49 0.75
CA GLY A 306 7.67 19.10 1.02
C GLY A 306 8.30 18.40 -0.17
N VAL A 307 9.29 17.54 0.14
CA VAL A 307 9.94 16.62 -0.78
C VAL A 307 10.15 15.31 -0.05
N TYR A 308 9.90 14.20 -0.74
CA TYR A 308 10.02 12.87 -0.14
C TYR A 308 10.45 11.83 -1.17
N SER A 309 10.96 10.71 -0.66
CA SER A 309 11.20 9.51 -1.45
C SER A 309 10.81 8.26 -0.68
N TYR A 310 10.53 7.17 -1.42
CA TYR A 310 10.18 5.87 -0.86
C TYR A 310 10.53 4.74 -1.83
N LEU A 311 10.69 3.54 -1.28
CA LEU A 311 10.79 2.31 -2.05
C LEU A 311 9.37 1.85 -2.39
N SER A 312 9.10 1.67 -3.67
CA SER A 312 7.83 1.19 -4.20
C SER A 312 8.02 -0.23 -4.73
N ASN A 313 7.61 -1.22 -3.93
CA ASN A 313 7.64 -2.62 -4.32
C ASN A 313 6.24 -3.03 -4.77
N LYS A 314 6.09 -3.27 -6.07
CA LYS A 314 4.91 -3.87 -6.69
C LYS A 314 5.20 -5.36 -6.94
N ASP A 315 4.18 -6.17 -7.14
CA ASP A 315 4.38 -7.60 -7.48
C ASP A 315 5.24 -7.78 -8.74
N GLY A 316 5.11 -6.86 -9.68
CA GLY A 316 5.79 -6.89 -10.98
C GLY A 316 6.94 -5.91 -11.17
N ALA A 317 7.26 -5.02 -10.21
CA ALA A 317 8.30 -4.01 -10.39
C ALA A 317 8.77 -3.41 -9.06
N ASP A 318 10.03 -3.02 -9.02
CA ASP A 318 10.64 -2.36 -7.88
C ASP A 318 11.22 -1.01 -8.30
N LEU A 319 10.74 0.07 -7.69
CA LEU A 319 11.17 1.43 -7.95
C LEU A 319 11.61 2.14 -6.67
N TRP A 320 12.48 3.10 -6.84
CA TRP A 320 12.72 4.15 -5.85
C TRP A 320 12.12 5.43 -6.38
N VAL A 321 11.05 5.90 -5.76
CA VAL A 321 10.21 7.00 -6.26
C VAL A 321 10.28 8.19 -5.31
N GLY A 322 10.11 9.38 -5.83
CA GLY A 322 9.95 10.58 -5.02
C GLY A 322 9.15 11.66 -5.72
N SER A 323 8.83 12.71 -4.98
CA SER A 323 8.05 13.84 -5.51
C SER A 323 8.40 15.14 -4.79
N VAL A 324 8.32 16.23 -5.54
CA VAL A 324 8.46 17.61 -5.07
C VAL A 324 7.49 18.51 -5.83
N ALA A 325 6.87 19.47 -5.13
CA ALA A 325 6.11 20.55 -5.75
C ALA A 325 6.80 21.89 -5.44
N SER A 326 7.00 22.72 -6.44
CA SER A 326 7.71 24.00 -6.31
C SER A 326 7.12 25.05 -7.26
N ALA A 327 7.38 26.34 -7.00
CA ALA A 327 7.02 27.40 -7.94
C ALA A 327 7.70 27.15 -9.31
N ASN A 328 7.05 27.59 -10.39
CA ASN A 328 7.52 27.32 -11.76
C ASN A 328 8.95 27.82 -12.03
N ASP A 329 9.34 28.96 -11.43
CA ASP A 329 10.67 29.56 -11.53
C ASP A 329 11.72 28.88 -10.62
N ARG A 330 11.32 27.92 -9.77
CA ARG A 330 12.19 27.31 -8.76
C ARG A 330 12.29 25.78 -8.83
N VAL A 331 11.41 25.14 -9.58
CA VAL A 331 11.36 23.67 -9.65
C VAL A 331 12.64 23.08 -10.25
N ALA A 332 13.25 23.76 -11.23
CA ALA A 332 14.52 23.34 -11.81
C ALA A 332 15.65 23.29 -10.77
N GLU A 333 15.77 24.34 -9.92
CA GLU A 333 16.72 24.36 -8.80
C GLU A 333 16.44 23.23 -7.79
N ALA A 334 15.17 22.98 -7.47
CA ALA A 334 14.79 21.88 -6.58
C ALA A 334 15.25 20.51 -7.12
N MET A 335 15.08 20.28 -8.42
CA MET A 335 15.52 19.04 -9.08
C MET A 335 17.04 18.90 -9.09
N GLU A 336 17.77 19.98 -9.32
CA GLU A 336 19.24 19.99 -9.24
C GLU A 336 19.72 19.63 -7.83
N VAL A 337 19.11 20.20 -6.79
CA VAL A 337 19.42 19.86 -5.39
C VAL A 337 19.14 18.39 -5.09
N ILE A 338 18.02 17.84 -5.58
CA ILE A 338 17.69 16.41 -5.43
C ILE A 338 18.78 15.55 -6.11
N ARG A 339 19.18 15.85 -7.35
CA ARG A 339 20.26 15.12 -8.05
C ARG A 339 21.59 15.22 -7.30
N ALA A 340 21.92 16.41 -6.77
CA ALA A 340 23.13 16.62 -6.00
C ALA A 340 23.16 15.79 -4.71
N GLU A 341 21.99 15.64 -4.02
CA GLU A 341 21.92 14.77 -2.84
C GLU A 341 22.05 13.29 -3.19
N TRP A 342 21.51 12.85 -4.35
CA TRP A 342 21.73 11.50 -4.88
C TRP A 342 23.22 11.24 -5.12
N ALA A 343 23.89 12.16 -5.81
CA ALA A 343 25.33 12.07 -6.06
C ALA A 343 26.14 12.08 -4.75
N ARG A 344 25.81 12.98 -3.83
CA ARG A 344 26.49 13.10 -2.54
C ARG A 344 26.39 11.81 -1.71
N ILE A 345 25.19 11.21 -1.63
CA ILE A 345 25.00 9.93 -0.93
C ILE A 345 25.80 8.82 -1.59
N ARG A 346 25.82 8.75 -2.92
CA ARG A 346 26.62 7.76 -3.66
C ARG A 346 28.11 7.89 -3.37
N GLU A 347 28.64 9.11 -3.35
CA GLU A 347 30.07 9.39 -3.21
C GLU A 347 30.54 9.35 -1.76
N GLU A 348 29.83 10.04 -0.87
CA GLU A 348 30.22 10.25 0.50
C GLU A 348 29.58 9.25 1.47
N GLY A 349 28.44 8.67 1.07
CA GLY A 349 27.62 7.79 1.91
C GLY A 349 26.81 8.56 2.96
N VAL A 350 26.38 7.81 3.98
CA VAL A 350 25.74 8.34 5.18
C VAL A 350 26.70 8.25 6.38
N THR A 351 26.44 9.04 7.38
CA THR A 351 27.23 9.03 8.63
C THR A 351 26.70 7.99 9.62
N GLU A 352 27.55 7.59 10.59
CA GLU A 352 27.13 6.72 11.69
C GLU A 352 25.99 7.33 12.52
N ALA A 353 25.99 8.65 12.72
CA ALA A 353 24.93 9.35 13.46
C ALA A 353 23.59 9.24 12.74
N GLU A 354 23.52 9.53 11.41
CA GLU A 354 22.29 9.39 10.61
C GLU A 354 21.77 7.95 10.63
N LEU A 355 22.66 6.97 10.52
CA LEU A 355 22.27 5.57 10.57
C LEU A 355 21.68 5.21 11.94
N GLN A 356 22.31 5.64 13.02
CA GLN A 356 21.84 5.37 14.37
C GLN A 356 20.49 6.05 14.68
N ASP A 357 20.31 7.28 14.23
CA ASP A 357 19.05 8.03 14.38
C ASP A 357 17.92 7.34 13.59
N ALA A 358 18.18 6.92 12.33
CA ALA A 358 17.24 6.18 11.51
C ALA A 358 16.83 4.83 12.15
N LYS A 359 17.80 4.05 12.67
CA LYS A 359 17.53 2.81 13.39
C LYS A 359 16.68 3.06 14.63
N THR A 360 17.04 4.05 15.44
CA THR A 360 16.31 4.40 16.66
C THR A 360 14.85 4.74 16.35
N TYR A 361 14.62 5.56 15.32
CA TYR A 361 13.28 5.93 14.90
C TYR A 361 12.48 4.72 14.40
N LEU A 362 13.03 3.97 13.42
CA LEU A 362 12.33 2.88 12.75
C LEU A 362 12.05 1.70 13.67
N THR A 363 12.94 1.41 14.64
CA THR A 363 12.71 0.34 15.62
C THR A 363 11.79 0.79 16.75
N GLY A 364 11.88 2.06 17.16
CA GLY A 364 11.02 2.63 18.22
C GLY A 364 9.57 2.85 17.77
N ALA A 365 9.36 3.25 16.52
CA ALA A 365 8.03 3.46 15.96
C ALA A 365 7.30 2.15 15.60
N TYR A 366 8.03 1.07 15.34
CA TYR A 366 7.45 -0.19 14.87
C TYR A 366 6.41 -0.81 15.81
N PRO A 367 6.65 -0.92 17.12
CA PRO A 367 5.65 -1.46 18.05
C PRO A 367 4.34 -0.68 18.11
N LEU A 368 4.35 0.61 17.79
CA LEU A 368 3.15 1.47 17.80
C LEU A 368 2.16 1.12 16.67
N ARG A 369 2.58 0.32 15.71
CA ARG A 369 1.73 -0.12 14.58
C ARG A 369 0.76 -1.25 14.97
N PHE A 370 0.96 -1.89 16.12
CA PHE A 370 0.18 -3.02 16.61
C PHE A 370 -0.87 -2.62 17.66
N ASP A 371 -1.49 -1.46 17.49
CA ASP A 371 -2.54 -0.96 18.39
C ASP A 371 -3.92 -1.34 17.87
N GLY A 372 -4.46 -2.44 18.43
CA GLY A 372 -5.80 -2.96 18.15
C GLY A 372 -5.87 -4.05 17.08
N ASN A 373 -7.01 -4.76 17.06
CA ASN A 373 -7.21 -5.95 16.23
C ASN A 373 -7.11 -5.68 14.73
N GLY A 374 -7.71 -4.57 14.25
CA GLY A 374 -7.69 -4.21 12.83
C GLY A 374 -6.28 -3.98 12.28
N PRO A 375 -5.46 -3.08 12.87
CA PRO A 375 -4.07 -2.89 12.46
C PRO A 375 -3.25 -4.18 12.49
N ILE A 376 -3.41 -5.02 13.52
CA ILE A 376 -2.68 -6.30 13.62
C ILE A 376 -3.12 -7.24 12.48
N ALA A 377 -4.42 -7.37 12.21
CA ALA A 377 -4.94 -8.20 11.13
C ALA A 377 -4.41 -7.74 9.76
N ASN A 378 -4.45 -6.42 9.49
CA ASN A 378 -3.94 -5.85 8.25
C ASN A 378 -2.43 -6.06 8.06
N ILE A 379 -1.63 -5.94 9.13
CA ILE A 379 -0.19 -6.23 9.06
C ILE A 379 0.05 -7.72 8.82
N ALA A 380 -0.66 -8.59 9.51
CA ALA A 380 -0.49 -10.04 9.38
C ALA A 380 -0.84 -10.54 7.96
N VAL A 381 -1.95 -10.08 7.37
CA VAL A 381 -2.29 -10.46 5.99
C VAL A 381 -1.30 -9.87 4.97
N GLY A 382 -0.78 -8.67 5.23
CA GLY A 382 0.29 -8.08 4.42
C GLY A 382 1.57 -8.90 4.46
N MET A 383 1.98 -9.33 5.65
CA MET A 383 3.14 -10.22 5.83
C MET A 383 2.96 -11.55 5.10
N GLN A 384 1.77 -12.16 5.20
CA GLN A 384 1.45 -13.40 4.50
C GLN A 384 1.55 -13.23 2.97
N ARG A 385 1.03 -12.13 2.43
CA ARG A 385 1.10 -11.79 1.00
C ARG A 385 2.54 -11.57 0.51
N GLU A 386 3.37 -10.93 1.32
CA GLU A 386 4.79 -10.67 1.03
C GLU A 386 5.68 -11.90 1.29
N GLY A 387 5.13 -13.06 1.68
CA GLY A 387 5.91 -14.26 1.99
C GLY A 387 6.81 -14.13 3.21
N LEU A 388 6.56 -13.15 4.09
CA LEU A 388 7.35 -12.94 5.29
C LEU A 388 7.07 -14.04 6.34
N PRO A 389 8.08 -14.43 7.13
CA PRO A 389 7.88 -15.45 8.14
C PRO A 389 6.92 -14.99 9.25
N ILE A 390 6.24 -15.96 9.88
CA ILE A 390 5.21 -15.70 10.88
C ILE A 390 5.74 -14.96 12.11
N ASP A 391 7.03 -15.09 12.40
CA ASP A 391 7.75 -14.43 13.51
C ASP A 391 8.39 -13.08 13.09
N TYR A 392 8.10 -12.61 11.89
CA TYR A 392 8.68 -11.35 11.37
C TYR A 392 8.43 -10.16 12.29
N ILE A 393 7.25 -10.07 12.94
CA ILE A 393 6.95 -8.99 13.88
C ILE A 393 7.99 -8.95 15.01
N ALA A 394 8.40 -10.09 15.52
CA ALA A 394 9.39 -10.19 16.58
C ALA A 394 10.83 -9.95 16.08
N THR A 395 11.14 -10.38 14.86
CA THR A 395 12.54 -10.42 14.34
C THR A 395 12.91 -9.22 13.48
N ARG A 396 11.94 -8.45 12.97
CA ARG A 396 12.19 -7.32 12.04
C ARG A 396 13.15 -6.28 12.62
N ASN A 397 13.01 -5.92 13.89
CA ASN A 397 13.86 -4.91 14.50
C ASN A 397 15.31 -5.38 14.66
N ASP A 398 15.54 -6.68 14.85
CA ASP A 398 16.89 -7.24 14.88
C ASP A 398 17.53 -7.15 13.49
N GLN A 399 16.78 -7.39 12.42
CA GLN A 399 17.26 -7.24 11.04
C GLN A 399 17.64 -5.78 10.75
N VAL A 400 16.81 -4.80 11.15
CA VAL A 400 17.15 -3.38 11.03
C VAL A 400 18.40 -3.02 11.81
N ASN A 401 18.52 -3.51 13.04
CA ASN A 401 19.67 -3.24 13.91
C ASN A 401 20.97 -3.90 13.42
N ALA A 402 20.87 -5.04 12.73
CA ALA A 402 22.03 -5.76 12.19
C ALA A 402 22.71 -5.05 11.02
N VAL A 403 22.00 -4.16 10.29
CA VAL A 403 22.59 -3.42 9.17
C VAL A 403 23.74 -2.55 9.66
N THR A 404 24.88 -2.62 8.97
CA THR A 404 26.06 -1.82 9.31
C THR A 404 26.17 -0.56 8.43
N LEU A 405 26.97 0.40 8.85
CA LEU A 405 27.31 1.57 8.03
C LEU A 405 27.96 1.17 6.70
N ALA A 406 28.76 0.09 6.72
CA ALA A 406 29.39 -0.44 5.52
C ALA A 406 28.35 -0.96 4.50
N ASP A 407 27.28 -1.63 4.99
CA ASP A 407 26.20 -2.13 4.14
C ASP A 407 25.44 -0.98 3.49
N VAL A 408 25.00 0.02 4.28
CA VAL A 408 24.28 1.19 3.75
C VAL A 408 25.11 1.93 2.74
N ASN A 409 26.39 2.17 3.02
CA ASN A 409 27.28 2.89 2.11
C ASN A 409 27.67 2.07 0.88
N ARG A 410 27.66 0.75 0.93
CA ARG A 410 27.81 -0.12 -0.24
C ARG A 410 26.55 -0.01 -1.12
N VAL A 411 25.37 -0.20 -0.55
CA VAL A 411 24.08 -0.09 -1.24
C VAL A 411 23.91 1.29 -1.87
N ALA A 412 24.33 2.37 -1.18
CA ALA A 412 24.32 3.72 -1.73
C ALA A 412 25.13 3.81 -3.03
N ARG A 413 26.33 3.24 -3.07
CA ARG A 413 27.17 3.23 -4.28
C ARG A 413 26.60 2.37 -5.42
N GLU A 414 25.91 1.28 -5.08
CA GLU A 414 25.34 0.33 -6.05
C GLU A 414 24.04 0.82 -6.65
N LEU A 415 23.14 1.36 -5.81
CA LEU A 415 21.79 1.73 -6.23
C LEU A 415 21.64 3.20 -6.61
N MET A 416 22.33 4.15 -5.92
CA MET A 416 22.13 5.57 -6.15
C MET A 416 22.88 6.04 -7.39
N ASP A 417 22.15 6.21 -8.50
CA ASP A 417 22.70 6.68 -9.75
C ASP A 417 22.01 7.97 -10.20
N PRO A 418 22.62 9.15 -9.99
CA PRO A 418 22.03 10.43 -10.36
C PRO A 418 21.74 10.55 -11.86
N ASP A 419 22.49 9.85 -12.72
CA ASP A 419 22.32 9.88 -14.18
C ASP A 419 21.10 9.04 -14.62
N ARG A 420 20.69 8.06 -13.83
CA ARG A 420 19.50 7.24 -14.09
C ARG A 420 18.24 7.81 -13.45
N LEU A 421 18.35 8.87 -12.64
CA LEU A 421 17.22 9.50 -12.01
C LEU A 421 16.37 10.22 -13.06
N THR A 422 15.23 9.63 -13.36
CA THR A 422 14.27 10.13 -14.35
C THR A 422 13.27 11.05 -13.67
N PHE A 423 13.02 12.22 -14.24
CA PHE A 423 12.04 13.18 -13.76
C PHE A 423 10.90 13.35 -14.78
N VAL A 424 9.69 13.43 -14.29
CA VAL A 424 8.53 13.94 -15.04
C VAL A 424 7.99 15.15 -14.31
N VAL A 425 7.88 16.27 -15.04
CA VAL A 425 7.45 17.56 -14.50
C VAL A 425 6.16 17.98 -15.18
N VAL A 426 5.11 18.22 -14.41
CA VAL A 426 3.85 18.77 -14.90
C VAL A 426 3.70 20.20 -14.40
N GLY A 427 3.57 21.16 -15.31
CA GLY A 427 3.48 22.57 -15.01
C GLY A 427 4.01 23.46 -16.12
N GLN A 428 4.49 24.65 -15.74
CA GLN A 428 5.16 25.61 -16.60
C GLN A 428 6.56 25.94 -16.07
N PRO A 429 7.45 24.92 -15.94
CA PRO A 429 8.76 25.13 -15.31
C PRO A 429 9.62 26.04 -16.14
N GLU A 430 10.27 27.01 -15.48
CA GLU A 430 11.31 27.83 -16.10
C GLU A 430 12.67 27.11 -16.02
N GLY A 431 13.50 27.30 -17.05
CA GLY A 431 14.87 26.77 -17.08
C GLY A 431 14.99 25.26 -17.35
N LEU A 432 13.90 24.57 -17.66
CA LEU A 432 13.92 23.20 -18.16
C LEU A 432 13.70 23.18 -19.68
N PRO A 433 14.25 22.17 -20.42
CA PRO A 433 14.01 22.04 -21.85
C PRO A 433 12.51 21.85 -22.14
N GLU A 434 12.04 22.44 -23.25
CA GLU A 434 10.64 22.23 -23.68
C GLU A 434 10.38 20.78 -24.08
N ALA A 435 9.12 20.36 -24.00
CA ALA A 435 8.69 19.01 -24.35
C ALA A 435 9.09 18.68 -25.82
N GLY A 436 10.07 17.79 -25.99
CA GLY A 436 10.53 17.34 -27.32
C GLY A 436 12.04 17.28 -27.50
N ASP A 437 12.83 17.92 -26.68
CA ASP A 437 14.29 17.87 -26.74
C ASP A 437 14.86 16.74 -25.84
N VAL A 438 14.60 15.51 -26.22
CA VAL A 438 15.34 14.35 -25.67
C VAL A 438 16.63 14.23 -26.52
N ASN A 439 17.77 14.70 -26.00
CA ASN A 439 19.09 14.37 -26.52
C ASN A 439 19.61 13.07 -25.92
#